data_6a9eebb5a83e0bd8ba4d0c9a40d9406b
#
_entry.id   6a9eebb5a83e0bd8ba4d0c9a40d9406b
#
_cell.length_a   1.000
_cell.length_b   1.000
_cell.length_c   1.000
_cell.angle_alpha   90.00
_cell.angle_beta   90.00
_cell.angle_gamma   90.00
#
_symmetry.space_group_name_H-M   'P 1'
#
loop_
_entity.id
_entity.type
_entity.pdbx_description
1 polymer ?
#
loop_
_entity_poly.entity_id
_entity_poly.type
_entity_poly.pdbx_seq_one_letter_code
_entity_poly.pdbx_strand_id
1 'polypeptide(L)'
;MDKITVSILIPCRNEEKFIQGAITSVLEFEDPDQIIQEILLIDGMSTDNTKNIISELATTDNRIKLLENPHKHQAAALNIGIRQATGDYIMRLDAHAVYPADYLILCQTTAKKSGADNVGGIVIPKISQSYYCASLVHALTTHKFGV
;
A
#
# COMPACT_ATOMS: atom_id res chain seq x y z
N MET A 1 -12.98 -7.15 -24.07
CA MET A 1 -13.08 -7.06 -22.61
C MET A 1 -12.38 -5.77 -22.23
N ASP A 2 -13.08 -4.88 -21.55
CA ASP A 2 -12.47 -3.64 -21.10
C ASP A 2 -11.34 -3.97 -20.13
N LYS A 3 -10.25 -3.23 -20.23
CA LYS A 3 -9.07 -3.40 -19.39
C LYS A 3 -9.45 -3.00 -17.96
N ILE A 4 -9.36 -3.94 -17.01
CA ILE A 4 -9.57 -3.68 -15.59
C ILE A 4 -8.46 -2.78 -15.09
N THR A 5 -8.79 -1.74 -14.35
CA THR A 5 -7.84 -0.78 -13.77
C THR A 5 -7.83 -0.82 -12.25
N VAL A 6 -6.70 -0.43 -11.64
CA VAL A 6 -6.49 -0.48 -10.19
C VAL A 6 -6.04 0.89 -9.67
N SER A 7 -6.71 1.41 -8.65
CA SER A 7 -6.22 2.52 -7.83
C SER A 7 -5.54 1.98 -6.57
N ILE A 8 -4.28 2.34 -6.35
CA ILE A 8 -3.54 1.96 -5.14
C ILE A 8 -3.71 3.06 -4.09
N LEU A 9 -4.13 2.69 -2.88
CA LEU A 9 -4.34 3.58 -1.75
C LEU A 9 -3.35 3.29 -0.64
N ILE A 10 -2.55 4.30 -0.26
CA ILE A 10 -1.55 4.21 0.80
C ILE A 10 -1.81 5.31 1.83
N PRO A 11 -2.59 5.03 2.89
CA PRO A 11 -2.72 5.95 4.01
C PRO A 11 -1.39 6.05 4.76
N CYS A 12 -0.93 7.25 5.04
CA CYS A 12 0.34 7.51 5.72
C CYS A 12 0.24 8.64 6.73
N ARG A 13 1.07 8.58 7.78
CA ARG A 13 1.27 9.67 8.72
C ARG A 13 2.56 9.46 9.50
N ASN A 14 3.53 10.40 9.35
CA ASN A 14 4.84 10.35 9.98
C ASN A 14 5.60 9.06 9.66
N GLU A 15 5.73 8.77 8.38
CA GLU A 15 6.34 7.56 7.82
C GLU A 15 7.64 7.86 7.07
N GLU A 16 8.35 8.96 7.38
CA GLU A 16 9.56 9.39 6.66
C GLU A 16 10.62 8.30 6.50
N LYS A 17 10.68 7.34 7.45
CA LYS A 17 11.66 6.24 7.43
C LYS A 17 11.30 5.11 6.46
N PHE A 18 10.03 4.98 6.10
CA PHE A 18 9.51 3.82 5.40
C PHE A 18 8.84 4.14 4.07
N ILE A 19 8.23 5.34 3.97
CA ILE A 19 7.37 5.70 2.84
C ILE A 19 8.07 5.59 1.48
N GLN A 20 9.36 5.97 1.40
CA GLN A 20 10.12 5.85 0.17
C GLN A 20 10.24 4.39 -0.28
N GLY A 21 10.60 3.48 0.64
CA GLY A 21 10.71 2.04 0.33
C GLY A 21 9.38 1.43 -0.07
N ALA A 22 8.28 1.82 0.58
CA ALA A 22 6.94 1.38 0.22
C ALA A 22 6.57 1.81 -1.20
N ILE A 23 6.72 3.11 -1.53
CA ILE A 23 6.40 3.63 -2.88
C ILE A 23 7.29 2.97 -3.93
N THR A 24 8.60 2.87 -3.69
CA THR A 24 9.53 2.23 -4.63
C THR A 24 9.11 0.79 -4.94
N SER A 25 8.74 0.00 -3.92
CA SER A 25 8.29 -1.37 -4.14
C SER A 25 7.00 -1.46 -4.97
N VAL A 26 6.13 -0.47 -4.88
CA VAL A 26 4.90 -0.37 -5.71
C VAL A 26 5.24 -0.01 -7.16
N LEU A 27 6.21 0.87 -7.36
CA LEU A 27 6.67 1.23 -8.72
C LEU A 27 7.38 0.08 -9.43
N GLU A 28 7.92 -0.88 -8.67
CA GLU A 28 8.56 -2.10 -9.17
C GLU A 28 7.56 -3.24 -9.45
N PHE A 29 6.26 -3.04 -9.27
CA PHE A 29 5.27 -4.06 -9.58
C PHE A 29 5.33 -4.47 -11.06
N GLU A 30 5.31 -5.78 -11.28
CA GLU A 30 5.06 -6.36 -12.59
C GLU A 30 3.65 -5.99 -13.04
N ASP A 31 3.56 -5.04 -13.97
CA ASP A 31 2.30 -4.51 -14.53
C ASP A 31 2.36 -4.50 -16.06
N PRO A 32 2.45 -5.69 -16.70
CA PRO A 32 2.60 -5.80 -18.15
C PRO A 32 1.41 -5.21 -18.92
N ASP A 33 0.24 -5.23 -18.31
CA ASP A 33 -0.99 -4.69 -18.87
C ASP A 33 -1.20 -3.20 -18.55
N GLN A 34 -0.31 -2.61 -17.74
CA GLN A 34 -0.40 -1.21 -17.27
C GLN A 34 -1.77 -0.91 -16.63
N ILE A 35 -2.19 -1.76 -15.71
CA ILE A 35 -3.49 -1.63 -15.03
C ILE A 35 -3.47 -0.66 -13.85
N ILE A 36 -2.29 -0.28 -13.33
CA ILE A 36 -2.17 0.72 -12.27
C ILE A 36 -2.51 2.09 -12.85
N GLN A 37 -3.70 2.58 -12.49
CA GLN A 37 -4.22 3.87 -12.92
C GLN A 37 -3.59 5.03 -12.15
N GLU A 38 -3.44 4.86 -10.84
CA GLU A 38 -2.94 5.88 -9.92
C GLU A 38 -2.49 5.27 -8.59
N ILE A 39 -1.63 6.02 -7.89
CA ILE A 39 -1.12 5.68 -6.56
C ILE A 39 -1.46 6.88 -5.65
N LEU A 40 -2.48 6.72 -4.82
CA LEU A 40 -2.99 7.76 -3.93
C LEU A 40 -2.32 7.64 -2.55
N LEU A 41 -1.44 8.57 -2.23
CA LEU A 41 -0.81 8.73 -0.91
C LEU A 41 -1.68 9.67 -0.09
N ILE A 42 -2.34 9.17 0.96
CA ILE A 42 -3.30 9.96 1.74
C ILE A 42 -2.65 10.33 3.08
N ASP A 43 -2.07 11.52 3.14
CA ASP A 43 -1.29 12.01 4.27
C ASP A 43 -2.16 12.53 5.41
N GLY A 44 -2.01 11.95 6.59
CA GLY A 44 -2.69 12.32 7.83
C GLY A 44 -2.09 13.54 8.54
N MET A 45 -1.76 14.60 7.82
CA MET A 45 -1.12 15.81 8.36
C MET A 45 0.23 15.48 9.04
N SER A 46 1.12 14.83 8.31
CA SER A 46 2.47 14.54 8.77
C SER A 46 3.23 15.79 9.17
N THR A 47 4.06 15.66 10.20
CA THR A 47 4.89 16.74 10.76
C THR A 47 6.40 16.48 10.54
N ASP A 48 6.73 15.31 9.98
CA ASP A 48 8.07 14.89 9.57
C ASP A 48 8.28 15.12 8.05
N ASN A 49 9.30 14.51 7.47
CA ASN A 49 9.63 14.68 6.06
C ASN A 49 8.76 13.85 5.08
N THR A 50 7.73 13.14 5.55
CA THR A 50 6.88 12.27 4.72
C THR A 50 6.34 12.96 3.47
N LYS A 51 5.74 14.15 3.62
CA LYS A 51 5.15 14.88 2.49
C LYS A 51 6.19 15.28 1.42
N ASN A 52 7.38 15.69 1.84
CA ASN A 52 8.43 16.10 0.90
C ASN A 52 8.90 14.90 0.08
N ILE A 53 9.11 13.74 0.72
CA ILE A 53 9.51 12.49 0.05
C ILE A 53 8.46 12.11 -1.01
N ILE A 54 7.18 12.14 -0.66
CA ILE A 54 6.10 11.82 -1.60
C ILE A 54 6.09 12.81 -2.77
N SER A 55 6.24 14.11 -2.48
CA SER A 55 6.22 15.15 -3.51
C SER A 55 7.40 15.02 -4.48
N GLU A 56 8.58 14.66 -4.01
CA GLU A 56 9.75 14.38 -4.85
C GLU A 56 9.49 13.18 -5.77
N LEU A 57 8.96 12.07 -5.24
CA LEU A 57 8.64 10.89 -6.04
C LEU A 57 7.52 11.17 -7.06
N ALA A 58 6.56 12.02 -6.73
CA ALA A 58 5.50 12.43 -7.66
C ALA A 58 6.04 13.23 -8.87
N THR A 59 7.24 13.80 -8.78
CA THR A 59 7.89 14.41 -9.96
C THR A 59 8.45 13.39 -10.95
N THR A 60 8.70 12.16 -10.48
CA THR A 60 9.28 11.09 -11.30
C THR A 60 8.22 10.16 -11.92
N ASP A 61 7.04 10.07 -11.30
CA ASP A 61 5.93 9.25 -11.80
C ASP A 61 4.60 9.99 -11.60
N ASN A 62 3.93 10.31 -12.69
CA ASN A 62 2.69 11.10 -12.70
C ASN A 62 1.47 10.34 -12.13
N ARG A 63 1.58 9.03 -11.90
CA ARG A 63 0.54 8.23 -11.23
C ARG A 63 0.49 8.52 -9.74
N ILE A 64 1.57 9.03 -9.15
CA ILE A 64 1.65 9.34 -7.71
C ILE A 64 0.92 10.65 -7.44
N LYS A 65 -0.07 10.59 -6.55
CA LYS A 65 -0.86 11.76 -6.12
C LYS A 65 -0.89 11.85 -4.60
N LEU A 66 -0.54 13.02 -4.08
CA LEU A 66 -0.63 13.30 -2.64
C LEU A 66 -1.99 13.92 -2.31
N LEU A 67 -2.71 13.31 -1.39
CA LEU A 67 -3.99 13.78 -0.85
C LEU A 67 -3.85 14.11 0.62
N GLU A 68 -4.60 15.09 1.11
CA GLU A 68 -4.61 15.47 2.53
C GLU A 68 -5.76 14.80 3.29
N ASN A 69 -5.45 14.30 4.49
CA ASN A 69 -6.42 13.79 5.45
C ASN A 69 -6.38 14.61 6.74
N PRO A 70 -7.19 15.68 6.87
CA PRO A 70 -7.22 16.53 8.07
C PRO A 70 -7.72 15.79 9.33
N HIS A 71 -8.41 14.66 9.17
CA HIS A 71 -8.91 13.86 10.29
C HIS A 71 -7.83 12.97 10.94
N LYS A 72 -6.66 12.82 10.33
CA LYS A 72 -5.45 12.17 10.86
C LYS A 72 -5.56 10.68 11.20
N HIS A 73 -6.68 10.03 10.97
CA HIS A 73 -6.87 8.59 11.20
C HIS A 73 -7.09 7.83 9.90
N GLN A 74 -6.69 6.54 9.90
CA GLN A 74 -6.63 5.68 8.72
C GLN A 74 -7.98 5.51 8.01
N ALA A 75 -9.07 5.31 8.77
CA ALA A 75 -10.39 5.12 8.16
C ALA A 75 -10.83 6.34 7.33
N ALA A 76 -10.55 7.57 7.82
CA ALA A 76 -10.83 8.77 7.04
C ALA A 76 -9.94 8.87 5.80
N ALA A 77 -8.65 8.51 5.91
CA ALA A 77 -7.76 8.47 4.76
C ALA A 77 -8.30 7.53 3.68
N LEU A 78 -8.68 6.31 4.04
CA LEU A 78 -9.26 5.35 3.09
C LEU A 78 -10.54 5.88 2.45
N ASN A 79 -11.45 6.50 3.23
CA ASN A 79 -12.65 7.10 2.68
C ASN A 79 -12.37 8.26 1.70
N ILE A 80 -11.31 9.05 1.94
CA ILE A 80 -10.86 10.09 1.01
C ILE A 80 -10.32 9.43 -0.26
N GLY A 81 -9.44 8.45 -0.12
CA GLY A 81 -8.85 7.73 -1.24
C GLY A 81 -9.91 7.04 -2.11
N ILE A 82 -10.87 6.32 -1.50
CA ILE A 82 -11.96 5.66 -2.21
C ILE A 82 -12.81 6.64 -3.04
N ARG A 83 -13.09 7.83 -2.50
CA ARG A 83 -13.85 8.86 -3.23
C ARG A 83 -13.09 9.48 -4.41
N GLN A 84 -11.76 9.46 -4.35
CA GLN A 84 -10.89 10.01 -5.40
C GLN A 84 -10.44 8.95 -6.40
N ALA A 85 -10.54 7.68 -6.03
CA ALA A 85 -10.14 6.57 -6.88
C ALA A 85 -10.95 6.50 -8.17
N THR A 86 -10.25 6.28 -9.28
CA THR A 86 -10.85 6.18 -10.63
C THR A 86 -10.74 4.78 -11.24
N GLY A 87 -9.98 3.87 -10.61
CA GLY A 87 -9.84 2.48 -11.03
C GLY A 87 -11.05 1.62 -10.66
N ASP A 88 -11.24 0.54 -11.40
CA ASP A 88 -12.31 -0.44 -11.18
C ASP A 88 -12.11 -1.21 -9.86
N TYR A 89 -10.87 -1.38 -9.44
CA TYR A 89 -10.49 -2.03 -8.19
C TYR A 89 -9.63 -1.12 -7.34
N ILE A 90 -9.69 -1.35 -6.02
CA ILE A 90 -8.87 -0.67 -5.03
C ILE A 90 -7.90 -1.67 -4.42
N MET A 91 -6.60 -1.32 -4.43
CA MET A 91 -5.57 -2.03 -3.69
C MET A 91 -5.12 -1.17 -2.51
N ARG A 92 -5.44 -1.59 -1.28
CA ARG A 92 -4.96 -0.93 -0.07
C ARG A 92 -3.58 -1.49 0.30
N LEU A 93 -2.61 -0.62 0.47
CA LEU A 93 -1.25 -0.94 0.91
C LEU A 93 -0.86 -0.10 2.13
N ASP A 94 0.05 -0.62 2.95
CA ASP A 94 0.54 0.06 4.15
C ASP A 94 1.86 0.81 3.85
N ALA A 95 2.01 2.01 4.40
CA ALA A 95 3.14 2.92 4.17
C ALA A 95 4.50 2.43 4.73
N HIS A 96 4.48 1.43 5.61
CA HIS A 96 5.65 0.81 6.25
C HIS A 96 5.86 -0.65 5.85
N ALA A 97 5.25 -1.08 4.74
CA ALA A 97 5.44 -2.41 4.17
C ALA A 97 6.20 -2.32 2.84
N VAL A 98 6.89 -3.41 2.49
CA VAL A 98 7.54 -3.60 1.18
C VAL A 98 6.88 -4.79 0.51
N TYR A 99 6.53 -4.63 -0.74
CA TYR A 99 5.77 -5.60 -1.51
C TYR A 99 6.65 -6.26 -2.58
N PRO A 100 6.53 -7.58 -2.81
CA PRO A 100 7.23 -8.23 -3.91
C PRO A 100 6.69 -7.77 -5.27
N ALA A 101 7.54 -7.79 -6.30
CA ALA A 101 7.19 -7.28 -7.63
C ALA A 101 5.98 -7.98 -8.26
N ASP A 102 5.79 -9.26 -7.99
CA ASP A 102 4.69 -10.09 -8.49
C ASP A 102 3.37 -9.96 -7.70
N TYR A 103 3.32 -9.11 -6.65
CA TYR A 103 2.16 -9.00 -5.75
C TYR A 103 0.87 -8.63 -6.49
N LEU A 104 0.93 -7.66 -7.40
CA LEU A 104 -0.20 -7.22 -8.20
C LEU A 104 -0.76 -8.36 -9.07
N ILE A 105 0.12 -9.05 -9.79
CA ILE A 105 -0.24 -10.17 -10.68
C ILE A 105 -0.84 -11.34 -9.88
N LEU A 106 -0.26 -11.65 -8.73
CA LEU A 106 -0.77 -12.72 -7.85
C LEU A 106 -2.16 -12.39 -7.32
N CYS A 107 -2.41 -11.15 -6.87
CA CYS A 107 -3.73 -10.70 -6.46
C CYS A 107 -4.74 -10.80 -7.60
N GLN A 108 -4.40 -10.29 -8.78
CA GLN A 108 -5.26 -10.36 -9.97
C GLN A 108 -5.59 -11.81 -10.37
N THR A 109 -4.57 -12.66 -10.40
CA THR A 109 -4.72 -14.08 -10.74
C THR A 109 -5.60 -14.81 -9.74
N THR A 110 -5.40 -14.53 -8.44
CA THR A 110 -6.18 -15.13 -7.37
C THR A 110 -7.64 -14.72 -7.44
N ALA A 111 -7.92 -13.42 -7.63
CA ALA A 111 -9.28 -12.92 -7.80
C ALA A 111 -9.98 -13.59 -8.99
N LYS A 112 -9.33 -13.65 -10.15
CA LYS A 112 -9.86 -14.31 -11.36
C LYS A 112 -10.14 -15.81 -11.15
N LYS A 113 -9.25 -16.52 -10.45
CA LYS A 113 -9.40 -17.98 -10.23
C LYS A 113 -10.45 -18.32 -9.20
N SER A 114 -10.57 -17.54 -8.13
CA SER A 114 -11.47 -17.81 -7.02
C SER A 114 -12.85 -17.20 -7.20
N GLY A 115 -12.99 -16.18 -8.07
CA GLY A 115 -14.18 -15.35 -8.17
C GLY A 115 -14.44 -14.49 -6.93
N ALA A 116 -13.40 -14.28 -6.09
CA ALA A 116 -13.52 -13.51 -4.86
C ALA A 116 -13.43 -12.01 -5.14
N ASP A 117 -14.30 -11.24 -4.47
CA ASP A 117 -14.33 -9.77 -4.55
C ASP A 117 -13.21 -9.11 -3.72
N ASN A 118 -12.60 -9.86 -2.78
CA ASN A 118 -11.52 -9.39 -1.93
C ASN A 118 -10.42 -10.46 -1.84
N VAL A 119 -9.20 -10.06 -2.16
CA VAL A 119 -8.00 -10.90 -2.09
C VAL A 119 -6.84 -10.13 -1.46
N GLY A 120 -5.93 -10.84 -0.81
CA GLY A 120 -4.75 -10.24 -0.20
C GLY A 120 -3.66 -11.26 0.07
N GLY A 121 -2.46 -10.78 0.36
CA GLY A 121 -1.31 -11.60 0.70
C GLY A 121 -1.19 -11.84 2.20
N ILE A 122 -0.22 -12.70 2.55
CA ILE A 122 0.18 -12.97 3.94
C ILE A 122 1.21 -11.92 4.36
N VAL A 123 0.98 -11.30 5.53
CA VAL A 123 1.96 -10.39 6.13
C VAL A 123 3.08 -11.20 6.79
N ILE A 124 4.33 -10.95 6.38
CA ILE A 124 5.52 -11.51 7.01
C ILE A 124 6.21 -10.40 7.80
N PRO A 125 6.09 -10.35 9.13
CA PRO A 125 6.73 -9.30 9.93
C PRO A 125 8.24 -9.43 9.89
N LYS A 126 8.93 -8.32 9.56
CA LYS A 126 10.40 -8.23 9.64
C LYS A 126 10.81 -7.76 11.03
N ILE A 127 11.62 -8.55 11.72
CA ILE A 127 12.19 -8.17 12.99
C ILE A 127 13.42 -7.31 12.73
N SER A 128 13.30 -5.99 12.97
CA SER A 128 14.41 -5.04 12.77
C SER A 128 15.46 -5.03 13.88
N GLN A 129 15.11 -5.54 15.07
CA GLN A 129 16.00 -5.62 16.22
C GLN A 129 15.74 -6.89 17.04
N SER A 130 16.80 -7.50 17.55
CA SER A 130 16.75 -8.76 18.32
C SER A 130 16.30 -8.51 19.76
N TYR A 131 15.08 -8.05 19.97
CA TYR A 131 14.46 -8.02 21.28
C TYR A 131 13.57 -9.23 21.48
N TYR A 132 13.57 -9.78 22.70
CA TYR A 132 12.73 -10.92 23.09
C TYR A 132 11.24 -10.71 22.74
N CYS A 133 10.73 -9.50 22.96
CA CYS A 133 9.35 -9.14 22.60
C CYS A 133 9.08 -9.18 21.09
N ALA A 134 10.04 -8.81 20.25
CA ALA A 134 9.87 -8.84 18.80
C ALA A 134 9.75 -10.28 18.28
N SER A 135 10.53 -11.20 18.82
CA SER A 135 10.44 -12.64 18.51
C SER A 135 9.11 -13.24 18.95
N LEU A 136 8.59 -12.81 20.10
CA LEU A 136 7.29 -13.25 20.60
C LEU A 136 6.14 -12.75 19.72
N VAL A 137 6.15 -11.47 19.33
CA VAL A 137 5.17 -10.89 18.42
C VAL A 137 5.19 -11.61 17.07
N HIS A 138 6.39 -11.87 16.52
CA HIS A 138 6.52 -12.64 15.28
C HIS A 138 5.90 -14.05 15.41
N ALA A 139 6.22 -14.77 16.49
CA ALA A 139 5.67 -16.10 16.71
C ALA A 139 4.13 -16.09 16.83
N LEU A 140 3.56 -15.07 17.49
CA LEU A 140 2.10 -14.93 17.65
C LEU A 140 1.41 -14.59 16.32
N THR A 141 1.98 -13.69 15.52
CA THR A 141 1.38 -13.26 14.25
C THR A 141 1.54 -14.28 13.12
N THR A 142 2.54 -15.16 13.18
CA THR A 142 2.77 -16.21 12.17
C THR A 142 2.19 -17.58 12.56
N HIS A 143 1.67 -17.73 13.78
CA HIS A 143 1.04 -18.97 14.21
C HIS A 143 -0.31 -19.17 13.49
N LYS A 144 -0.63 -20.43 13.12
CA LYS A 144 -1.87 -20.76 12.38
C LYS A 144 -3.17 -20.33 13.07
N PHE A 145 -3.13 -19.99 14.34
CA PHE A 145 -4.21 -19.42 15.15
C PHE A 145 -3.92 -17.98 15.57
N GLY A 146 -2.85 -17.37 15.02
CA GLY A 146 -2.57 -15.94 15.20
C GLY A 146 -3.63 -15.07 14.49
N VAL A 147 -3.82 -13.86 14.98
CA VAL A 147 -4.82 -12.91 14.45
C VAL A 147 -4.34 -12.35 13.13
#